data_38ba2857544af222c66c62251a89c5e6
#
_entry.id   38ba2857544af222c66c62251a89c5e6
#
_cell.length_a   1.000
_cell.length_b   1.000
_cell.length_c   1.000
_cell.angle_alpha   90.00
_cell.angle_beta   90.00
_cell.angle_gamma   90.00
#
_symmetry.space_group_name_H-M   'P 1'
#
loop_
_entity.id
_entity.type
_entity.pdbx_description
1 polymer ?
#
loop_
_entity_poly.entity_id
_entity_poly.type
_entity_poly.pdbx_seq_one_letter_code
_entity_poly.pdbx_strand_id
1 'polypeptide(L)'
;MKIAVIIAGGVGHRMKQEIPKQFINVNDKPLIIYTLEAFQNHPEIDKILVVCIDGWHDILRAYAKQNNITKLEWVVNGGATGQESIRNGVYALKDICDSEDVVIIHDGIRPLVDDAVLSDVIVKCQMYGNAVTSMPYNEQIFVKKDEETTVQYIPRETLRRVSTPQAYKYGKLLWAYEKAFADEIGIYGSSYTNTMMVDLGETLHFAIGSDKNIKITTQDDLDMFKALLKMKKESC
;
A
#
# COMPACT_ATOMS: atom_id res chain seq x y z
N MET A 1 -17.56 6.78 5.11
CA MET A 1 -17.17 5.48 4.48
C MET A 1 -15.72 5.14 4.80
N LYS A 2 -15.33 3.87 4.58
CA LYS A 2 -13.93 3.40 4.65
C LYS A 2 -13.58 2.75 3.32
N ILE A 3 -12.74 3.40 2.53
CA ILE A 3 -12.42 2.98 1.16
C ILE A 3 -10.95 2.56 1.09
N ALA A 4 -10.70 1.35 0.59
CA ALA A 4 -9.35 0.89 0.29
C ALA A 4 -8.93 1.33 -1.12
N VAL A 5 -7.79 2.02 -1.22
CA VAL A 5 -7.14 2.39 -2.48
C VAL A 5 -5.92 1.50 -2.66
N ILE A 6 -6.06 0.51 -3.55
CA ILE A 6 -5.04 -0.51 -3.79
C ILE A 6 -4.18 -0.10 -4.99
N ILE A 7 -2.88 0.08 -4.74
CA ILE A 7 -1.92 0.56 -5.75
C ILE A 7 -1.33 -0.61 -6.53
N ALA A 8 -1.71 -0.72 -7.79
CA ALA A 8 -1.31 -1.77 -8.72
C ALA A 8 -0.93 -1.23 -10.11
N GLY A 9 -0.53 0.06 -10.21
CA GLY A 9 -0.15 0.72 -11.46
C GLY A 9 1.28 0.45 -11.95
N GLY A 10 2.12 -0.21 -11.17
CA GLY A 10 3.53 -0.41 -11.51
C GLY A 10 3.78 -1.54 -12.52
N VAL A 11 4.73 -1.35 -13.45
CA VAL A 11 5.08 -2.31 -14.52
C VAL A 11 5.93 -3.49 -14.02
N GLY A 12 6.63 -3.35 -12.89
CA GLY A 12 7.35 -4.46 -12.25
C GLY A 12 8.66 -4.91 -12.90
N HIS A 13 9.44 -4.03 -13.51
CA HIS A 13 10.69 -4.31 -14.24
C HIS A 13 11.70 -5.25 -13.55
N ARG A 14 11.72 -5.29 -12.21
CA ARG A 14 12.68 -6.10 -11.44
C ARG A 14 12.47 -7.61 -11.55
N MET A 15 11.28 -8.08 -11.89
CA MET A 15 10.98 -9.50 -12.02
C MET A 15 11.21 -10.06 -13.43
N LYS A 16 11.60 -9.21 -14.41
CA LYS A 16 11.94 -9.58 -15.80
C LYS A 16 10.88 -10.49 -16.47
N GLN A 17 9.59 -10.34 -16.12
CA GLN A 17 8.48 -11.10 -16.69
C GLN A 17 7.67 -10.22 -17.64
N GLU A 18 7.04 -10.85 -18.65
CA GLU A 18 6.18 -10.17 -19.63
C GLU A 18 4.86 -9.68 -18.99
N ILE A 19 4.40 -10.35 -17.92
CA ILE A 19 3.18 -9.96 -17.18
C ILE A 19 3.54 -9.05 -16.01
N PRO A 20 2.72 -8.00 -15.74
CA PRO A 20 2.92 -7.17 -14.55
C PRO A 20 2.85 -8.03 -13.28
N LYS A 21 3.79 -7.78 -12.34
CA LYS A 21 4.01 -8.63 -11.15
C LYS A 21 2.76 -8.88 -10.30
N GLN A 22 1.84 -7.91 -10.24
CA GLN A 22 0.58 -8.03 -9.49
C GLN A 22 -0.37 -9.07 -10.09
N PHE A 23 -0.16 -9.45 -11.36
CA PHE A 23 -0.94 -10.46 -12.07
C PHE A 23 -0.22 -11.82 -12.20
N ILE A 24 0.95 -11.98 -11.60
CA ILE A 24 1.62 -13.29 -11.53
C ILE A 24 0.76 -14.23 -10.72
N ASN A 25 0.51 -15.43 -11.28
CA ASN A 25 -0.28 -16.46 -10.63
C ASN A 25 0.53 -17.22 -9.59
N VAL A 26 -0.10 -17.40 -8.43
CA VAL A 26 0.34 -18.30 -7.36
C VAL A 26 -0.84 -19.20 -7.01
N ASN A 27 -0.68 -20.53 -7.13
CA ASN A 27 -1.77 -21.48 -6.93
C ASN A 27 -3.04 -21.10 -7.72
N ASP A 28 -2.88 -20.85 -9.03
CA ASP A 28 -3.95 -20.51 -9.98
C ASP A 28 -4.71 -19.20 -9.71
N LYS A 29 -4.18 -18.35 -8.83
CA LYS A 29 -4.77 -17.08 -8.47
C LYS A 29 -3.74 -15.94 -8.61
N PRO A 30 -4.07 -14.81 -9.30
CA PRO A 30 -3.19 -13.65 -9.38
C PRO A 30 -2.85 -13.05 -8.01
N LEU A 31 -1.61 -12.60 -7.85
CA LEU A 31 -1.10 -12.05 -6.60
C LEU A 31 -2.00 -10.93 -6.03
N ILE A 32 -2.50 -10.03 -6.89
CA ILE A 32 -3.38 -8.94 -6.47
C ILE A 32 -4.68 -9.44 -5.84
N ILE A 33 -5.19 -10.59 -6.26
CA ILE A 33 -6.44 -11.12 -5.70
C ILE A 33 -6.28 -11.51 -4.24
N TYR A 34 -5.12 -12.06 -3.84
CA TYR A 34 -4.85 -12.31 -2.41
C TYR A 34 -4.89 -11.01 -1.58
N THR A 35 -4.38 -9.92 -2.14
CA THR A 35 -4.49 -8.60 -1.49
C THR A 35 -5.95 -8.16 -1.41
N LEU A 36 -6.69 -8.23 -2.52
CA LEU A 36 -8.09 -7.81 -2.55
C LEU A 36 -8.98 -8.62 -1.61
N GLU A 37 -8.72 -9.93 -1.44
CA GLU A 37 -9.44 -10.78 -0.50
C GLU A 37 -9.33 -10.32 0.95
N ALA A 38 -8.16 -9.83 1.39
CA ALA A 38 -7.99 -9.30 2.73
C ALA A 38 -8.91 -8.08 2.98
N PHE A 39 -9.01 -7.18 2.02
CA PHE A 39 -9.92 -6.02 2.12
C PHE A 39 -11.40 -6.39 1.89
N GLN A 40 -11.68 -7.33 0.99
CA GLN A 40 -13.03 -7.86 0.78
C GLN A 40 -13.62 -8.46 2.04
N ASN A 41 -12.81 -9.23 2.78
CA ASN A 41 -13.28 -9.97 3.95
C ASN A 41 -13.28 -9.12 5.23
N HIS A 42 -12.57 -7.99 5.28
CA HIS A 42 -12.54 -7.13 6.45
C HIS A 42 -13.85 -6.38 6.62
N PRO A 43 -14.53 -6.48 7.80
CA PRO A 43 -15.88 -5.95 8.01
C PRO A 43 -15.95 -4.42 7.93
N GLU A 44 -14.86 -3.74 8.31
CA GLU A 44 -14.79 -2.28 8.34
C GLU A 44 -14.48 -1.62 6.98
N ILE A 45 -14.23 -2.39 5.93
CA ILE A 45 -14.01 -1.84 4.58
C ILE A 45 -15.32 -1.85 3.81
N ASP A 46 -15.76 -0.68 3.35
CA ASP A 46 -17.00 -0.53 2.59
C ASP A 46 -16.79 -0.79 1.10
N LYS A 47 -15.75 -0.21 0.51
CA LYS A 47 -15.47 -0.24 -0.94
C LYS A 47 -13.97 -0.36 -1.21
N ILE A 48 -13.66 -0.81 -2.42
CA ILE A 48 -12.29 -0.93 -2.94
C ILE A 48 -12.19 -0.16 -4.26
N LEU A 49 -11.17 0.68 -4.36
CA LEU A 49 -10.68 1.28 -5.59
C LEU A 49 -9.32 0.68 -5.91
N VAL A 50 -9.10 0.25 -7.15
CA VAL A 50 -7.79 -0.20 -7.61
C VAL A 50 -7.21 0.80 -8.60
N VAL A 51 -6.01 1.29 -8.33
CA VAL A 51 -5.20 2.02 -9.30
C VAL A 51 -4.40 0.99 -10.09
N CYS A 52 -4.86 0.70 -11.30
CA CYS A 52 -4.38 -0.39 -12.13
C CYS A 52 -3.46 0.12 -13.25
N ILE A 53 -2.53 -0.73 -13.68
CA ILE A 53 -1.77 -0.49 -14.91
C ILE A 53 -2.70 -0.50 -16.12
N ASP A 54 -2.45 0.41 -17.05
CA ASP A 54 -3.25 0.51 -18.29
C ASP A 54 -3.25 -0.80 -19.08
N GLY A 55 -4.37 -1.07 -19.75
CA GLY A 55 -4.60 -2.31 -20.52
C GLY A 55 -4.95 -3.55 -19.68
N TRP A 56 -4.94 -3.47 -18.32
CA TRP A 56 -5.24 -4.62 -17.44
C TRP A 56 -6.55 -4.48 -16.66
N HIS A 57 -7.33 -3.45 -16.89
CA HIS A 57 -8.57 -3.19 -16.15
C HIS A 57 -9.60 -4.30 -16.30
N ASP A 58 -9.86 -4.75 -17.52
CA ASP A 58 -10.85 -5.80 -17.79
C ASP A 58 -10.40 -7.14 -17.23
N ILE A 59 -9.10 -7.43 -17.32
CA ILE A 59 -8.49 -8.62 -16.73
C ILE A 59 -8.65 -8.60 -15.21
N LEU A 60 -8.36 -7.46 -14.57
CA LEU A 60 -8.56 -7.30 -13.13
C LEU A 60 -10.02 -7.51 -12.72
N ARG A 61 -10.97 -6.90 -13.46
CA ARG A 61 -12.41 -7.06 -13.17
C ARG A 61 -12.87 -8.51 -13.36
N ALA A 62 -12.36 -9.21 -14.37
CA ALA A 62 -12.67 -10.62 -14.59
C ALA A 62 -12.18 -11.49 -13.44
N TYR A 63 -10.93 -11.31 -12.99
CA TYR A 63 -10.39 -12.02 -11.82
C TYR A 63 -11.13 -11.67 -10.52
N ALA A 64 -11.45 -10.40 -10.30
CA ALA A 64 -12.21 -9.96 -9.15
C ALA A 64 -13.59 -10.63 -9.09
N LYS A 65 -14.30 -10.66 -10.21
CA LYS A 65 -15.60 -11.36 -10.34
C LYS A 65 -15.47 -12.87 -10.07
N GLN A 66 -14.46 -13.53 -10.65
CA GLN A 66 -14.21 -14.96 -10.46
C GLN A 66 -13.94 -15.30 -8.98
N ASN A 67 -13.35 -14.40 -8.22
CA ASN A 67 -12.98 -14.58 -6.82
C ASN A 67 -13.94 -13.88 -5.84
N ASN A 68 -15.13 -13.47 -6.28
CA ASN A 68 -16.16 -12.85 -5.46
C ASN A 68 -15.70 -11.55 -4.73
N ILE A 69 -14.86 -10.75 -5.36
CA ILE A 69 -14.45 -9.43 -4.84
C ILE A 69 -15.56 -8.43 -5.16
N THR A 70 -16.60 -8.42 -4.35
CA THR A 70 -17.83 -7.62 -4.58
C THR A 70 -17.67 -6.16 -4.14
N LYS A 71 -16.71 -5.85 -3.26
CA LYS A 71 -16.42 -4.48 -2.82
C LYS A 71 -15.62 -3.67 -3.85
N LEU A 72 -15.08 -4.30 -4.92
CA LEU A 72 -14.38 -3.60 -5.99
C LEU A 72 -15.35 -2.75 -6.81
N GLU A 73 -15.35 -1.45 -6.57
CA GLU A 73 -16.25 -0.49 -7.22
C GLU A 73 -15.56 0.22 -8.39
N TRP A 74 -14.33 0.70 -8.17
CA TRP A 74 -13.63 1.53 -9.16
C TRP A 74 -12.27 0.94 -9.53
N VAL A 75 -11.94 1.08 -10.81
CA VAL A 75 -10.63 0.79 -11.37
C VAL A 75 -10.21 2.00 -12.18
N VAL A 76 -9.08 2.61 -11.82
CA VAL A 76 -8.55 3.82 -12.46
C VAL A 76 -7.12 3.59 -12.93
N ASN A 77 -6.67 4.38 -13.90
CA ASN A 77 -5.31 4.29 -14.43
C ASN A 77 -4.26 4.76 -13.41
N GLY A 78 -3.11 4.09 -13.40
CA GLY A 78 -1.90 4.59 -12.77
C GLY A 78 -1.36 5.86 -13.42
N GLY A 79 -0.37 6.48 -12.80
CA GLY A 79 0.42 7.57 -13.35
C GLY A 79 1.81 7.11 -13.76
N ALA A 80 2.63 8.04 -14.25
CA ALA A 80 4.02 7.78 -14.63
C ALA A 80 4.89 7.44 -13.40
N THR A 81 4.51 7.92 -12.22
CA THR A 81 5.20 7.69 -10.95
C THR A 81 4.29 7.03 -9.91
N GLY A 82 4.88 6.54 -8.82
CA GLY A 82 4.11 6.02 -7.68
C GLY A 82 3.20 7.09 -7.07
N GLN A 83 3.72 8.30 -6.90
CA GLN A 83 2.96 9.43 -6.34
C GLN A 83 1.79 9.83 -7.25
N GLU A 84 2.01 9.91 -8.57
CA GLU A 84 0.92 10.17 -9.52
C GLU A 84 -0.14 9.07 -9.52
N SER A 85 0.28 7.81 -9.39
CA SER A 85 -0.66 6.69 -9.28
C SER A 85 -1.55 6.83 -8.05
N ILE A 86 -0.98 7.16 -6.88
CA ILE A 86 -1.76 7.37 -5.68
C ILE A 86 -2.66 8.60 -5.82
N ARG A 87 -2.14 9.71 -6.35
CA ARG A 87 -2.93 10.92 -6.66
C ARG A 87 -4.15 10.61 -7.50
N ASN A 88 -3.99 9.82 -8.58
CA ASN A 88 -5.09 9.43 -9.44
C ASN A 88 -6.19 8.68 -8.67
N GLY A 89 -5.79 7.76 -7.78
CA GLY A 89 -6.73 7.07 -6.88
C GLY A 89 -7.44 8.03 -5.91
N VAL A 90 -6.72 8.95 -5.30
CA VAL A 90 -7.29 9.96 -4.38
C VAL A 90 -8.25 10.90 -5.11
N TYR A 91 -7.88 11.37 -6.30
CA TYR A 91 -8.70 12.29 -7.08
C TYR A 91 -9.98 11.65 -7.65
N ALA A 92 -9.93 10.35 -7.94
CA ALA A 92 -11.12 9.61 -8.35
C ALA A 92 -12.22 9.55 -7.27
N LEU A 93 -11.89 9.91 -6.03
CA LEU A 93 -12.83 9.92 -4.90
C LEU A 93 -13.40 11.31 -4.59
N LYS A 94 -13.06 12.38 -5.38
CA LYS A 94 -13.45 13.78 -5.08
C LYS A 94 -14.96 14.00 -4.91
N ASP A 95 -15.76 13.34 -5.74
CA ASP A 95 -17.22 13.50 -5.71
C ASP A 95 -17.93 12.33 -5.00
N ILE A 96 -17.16 11.50 -4.29
CA ILE A 96 -17.61 10.25 -3.67
C ILE A 96 -17.45 10.30 -2.15
N CYS A 97 -16.33 10.83 -1.67
CA CYS A 97 -15.97 10.85 -0.26
C CYS A 97 -16.27 12.19 0.40
N ASP A 98 -16.76 12.13 1.63
CA ASP A 98 -16.76 13.26 2.55
C ASP A 98 -15.38 13.44 3.20
N SER A 99 -15.09 14.64 3.72
CA SER A 99 -13.80 14.98 4.31
C SER A 99 -13.40 14.05 5.48
N GLU A 100 -14.40 13.53 6.21
CA GLU A 100 -14.21 12.66 7.37
C GLU A 100 -14.15 11.16 7.02
N ASP A 101 -14.41 10.80 5.77
CA ASP A 101 -14.24 9.43 5.31
C ASP A 101 -12.78 8.96 5.46
N VAL A 102 -12.59 7.68 5.67
CA VAL A 102 -11.25 7.09 5.83
C VAL A 102 -10.82 6.44 4.52
N VAL A 103 -9.70 6.87 3.99
CA VAL A 103 -9.05 6.27 2.82
C VAL A 103 -7.82 5.49 3.27
N ILE A 104 -7.79 4.19 2.92
CA ILE A 104 -6.71 3.28 3.26
C ILE A 104 -5.89 2.99 2.00
N ILE A 105 -4.65 3.47 1.95
CA ILE A 105 -3.73 3.22 0.83
C ILE A 105 -2.93 1.96 1.10
N HIS A 106 -2.92 1.03 0.14
CA HIS A 106 -2.19 -0.22 0.26
C HIS A 106 -1.54 -0.66 -1.06
N ASP A 107 -0.35 -1.28 -0.97
CA ASP A 107 0.33 -1.87 -2.12
C ASP A 107 -0.40 -3.14 -2.58
N GLY A 108 -0.82 -3.22 -3.85
CA GLY A 108 -1.47 -4.41 -4.43
C GLY A 108 -0.62 -5.68 -4.46
N ILE A 109 0.65 -5.56 -4.11
CA ILE A 109 1.63 -6.64 -4.02
C ILE A 109 2.07 -6.94 -2.57
N ARG A 110 1.21 -6.63 -1.58
CA ARG A 110 1.35 -7.06 -0.18
C ARG A 110 0.17 -7.95 0.22
N PRO A 111 0.19 -9.22 -0.21
CA PRO A 111 -0.98 -10.11 -0.13
C PRO A 111 -1.25 -10.67 1.26
N LEU A 112 -0.36 -10.42 2.24
CA LEU A 112 -0.44 -11.01 3.58
C LEU A 112 -0.71 -9.96 4.67
N VAL A 113 -1.54 -8.96 4.36
CA VAL A 113 -2.02 -8.02 5.38
C VAL A 113 -3.02 -8.73 6.31
N ASP A 114 -2.81 -8.60 7.61
CA ASP A 114 -3.66 -9.22 8.63
C ASP A 114 -4.83 -8.30 9.01
N ASP A 115 -5.97 -8.90 9.43
CA ASP A 115 -7.15 -8.17 9.91
C ASP A 115 -6.83 -7.25 11.10
N ALA A 116 -5.97 -7.68 12.01
CA ALA A 116 -5.54 -6.88 13.14
C ALA A 116 -4.79 -5.60 12.71
N VAL A 117 -3.96 -5.69 11.65
CA VAL A 117 -3.26 -4.53 11.08
C VAL A 117 -4.26 -3.57 10.43
N LEU A 118 -5.24 -4.08 9.67
CA LEU A 118 -6.29 -3.27 9.06
C LEU A 118 -7.17 -2.59 10.12
N SER A 119 -7.58 -3.32 11.15
CA SER A 119 -8.39 -2.77 12.24
C SER A 119 -7.64 -1.66 12.99
N ASP A 120 -6.37 -1.87 13.37
CA ASP A 120 -5.61 -0.89 14.14
C ASP A 120 -5.34 0.40 13.34
N VAL A 121 -5.01 0.28 12.04
CA VAL A 121 -4.80 1.46 11.20
C VAL A 121 -6.07 2.28 11.01
N ILE A 122 -7.25 1.62 10.90
CA ILE A 122 -8.55 2.29 10.79
C ILE A 122 -8.88 3.02 12.09
N VAL A 123 -8.82 2.31 13.23
CA VAL A 123 -9.14 2.87 14.55
C VAL A 123 -8.25 4.09 14.86
N LYS A 124 -6.94 3.97 14.64
CA LYS A 124 -6.01 5.09 14.88
C LYS A 124 -6.22 6.25 13.92
N CYS A 125 -6.56 5.99 12.66
CA CYS A 125 -6.92 7.05 11.74
C CYS A 125 -8.19 7.80 12.19
N GLN A 126 -9.19 7.09 12.70
CA GLN A 126 -10.39 7.72 13.26
C GLN A 126 -10.08 8.59 14.50
N MET A 127 -9.12 8.16 15.33
CA MET A 127 -8.73 8.89 16.55
C MET A 127 -7.84 10.11 16.26
N TYR A 128 -6.91 9.99 15.32
CA TYR A 128 -5.83 10.96 15.13
C TYR A 128 -5.82 11.66 13.77
N GLY A 129 -6.73 11.28 12.85
CA GLY A 129 -6.79 11.82 11.49
C GLY A 129 -5.92 11.10 10.46
N ASN A 130 -4.91 10.36 10.92
CA ASN A 130 -4.08 9.50 10.09
C ASN A 130 -3.48 8.34 10.90
N ALA A 131 -3.03 7.29 10.20
CA ALA A 131 -2.23 6.23 10.80
C ALA A 131 -1.39 5.52 9.73
N VAL A 132 -0.14 5.14 10.07
CA VAL A 132 0.76 4.40 9.20
C VAL A 132 1.25 3.15 9.91
N THR A 133 1.18 1.99 9.24
CA THR A 133 1.67 0.74 9.84
C THR A 133 3.18 0.81 10.02
N SER A 134 3.65 0.44 11.20
CA SER A 134 5.06 0.50 11.55
C SER A 134 5.49 -0.61 12.47
N MET A 135 6.76 -0.95 12.41
CA MET A 135 7.42 -1.91 13.28
C MET A 135 8.75 -1.34 13.80
N PRO A 136 9.23 -1.78 14.96
CA PRO A 136 10.60 -1.50 15.38
C PRO A 136 11.60 -1.92 14.29
N TYR A 137 12.70 -1.19 14.17
CA TYR A 137 13.76 -1.58 13.26
C TYR A 137 14.84 -2.34 14.04
N ASN A 138 15.12 -3.56 13.64
CA ASN A 138 16.01 -4.44 14.40
C ASN A 138 17.44 -4.56 13.84
N GLU A 139 17.65 -4.10 12.58
CA GLU A 139 18.94 -4.11 11.92
C GLU A 139 19.77 -2.88 12.26
N GLN A 140 21.08 -2.97 12.10
CA GLN A 140 21.98 -1.82 12.21
C GLN A 140 21.85 -0.95 10.93
N ILE A 141 21.79 0.36 11.10
CA ILE A 141 21.77 1.31 9.98
C ILE A 141 22.99 2.22 10.05
N PHE A 142 23.71 2.23 8.95
CA PHE A 142 24.83 3.13 8.75
C PHE A 142 24.51 4.15 7.65
N VAL A 143 24.92 5.40 7.85
CA VAL A 143 24.91 6.41 6.80
C VAL A 143 26.17 6.22 5.97
N LYS A 144 26.02 5.90 4.69
CA LYS A 144 27.19 5.73 3.81
C LYS A 144 27.90 7.07 3.60
N LYS A 145 29.22 7.08 3.74
CA LYS A 145 30.05 8.19 3.36
C LYS A 145 30.34 8.16 1.86
N ASP A 146 30.63 6.98 1.35
CA ASP A 146 30.83 6.63 -0.06
C ASP A 146 30.32 5.19 -0.29
N GLU A 147 30.62 4.57 -1.45
CA GLU A 147 30.11 3.21 -1.76
C GLU A 147 30.73 2.11 -0.87
N GLU A 148 31.87 2.35 -0.24
CA GLU A 148 32.62 1.33 0.50
C GLU A 148 32.75 1.63 2.00
N THR A 149 32.49 2.89 2.44
CA THR A 149 32.82 3.32 3.81
C THR A 149 31.70 4.06 4.52
N THR A 150 31.75 3.99 5.84
CA THR A 150 30.87 4.75 6.74
C THR A 150 31.63 5.27 7.95
N VAL A 151 31.20 6.39 8.49
CA VAL A 151 31.67 6.98 9.76
C VAL A 151 30.52 7.35 10.70
N GLN A 152 29.26 7.03 10.31
CA GLN A 152 28.05 7.40 11.04
C GLN A 152 27.04 6.27 11.01
N TYR A 153 26.40 6.03 12.16
CA TYR A 153 25.24 5.14 12.26
C TYR A 153 24.05 5.90 12.83
N ILE A 154 22.85 5.33 12.65
CA ILE A 154 21.63 5.82 13.25
C ILE A 154 21.21 4.82 14.35
N PRO A 155 21.03 5.26 15.62
CA PRO A 155 20.55 4.39 16.68
C PRO A 155 19.20 3.76 16.30
N ARG A 156 19.13 2.44 16.22
CA ARG A 156 17.92 1.71 15.78
C ARG A 156 16.70 1.97 16.67
N GLU A 157 16.92 2.33 17.93
CA GLU A 157 15.89 2.68 18.90
C GLU A 157 15.10 3.93 18.51
N THR A 158 15.68 4.78 17.64
CA THR A 158 15.03 5.98 17.08
C THR A 158 14.28 5.70 15.78
N LEU A 159 14.36 4.47 15.26
CA LEU A 159 13.87 4.12 13.94
C LEU A 159 12.60 3.26 14.01
N ARG A 160 11.73 3.47 13.03
CA ARG A 160 10.60 2.61 12.75
C ARG A 160 10.61 2.24 11.26
N ARG A 161 10.41 0.95 10.95
CA ARG A 161 10.15 0.50 9.59
C ARG A 161 8.66 0.68 9.30
N VAL A 162 8.33 1.47 8.30
CA VAL A 162 6.95 1.73 7.90
C VAL A 162 6.58 0.94 6.64
N SER A 163 5.30 0.62 6.51
CA SER A 163 4.75 -0.07 5.35
C SER A 163 3.34 0.42 5.05
N THR A 164 2.64 -0.25 4.14
CA THR A 164 1.20 -0.11 3.95
C THR A 164 0.49 -1.30 4.62
N PRO A 165 -0.75 -1.17 5.07
CA PRO A 165 -1.70 -0.08 4.83
C PRO A 165 -1.36 1.21 5.58
N GLN A 166 -1.78 2.33 4.99
CA GLN A 166 -1.74 3.66 5.59
C GLN A 166 -3.13 4.27 5.46
N ALA A 167 -3.67 4.84 6.53
CA ALA A 167 -5.01 5.41 6.51
C ALA A 167 -4.97 6.91 6.81
N TYR A 168 -5.84 7.66 6.15
CA TYR A 168 -5.96 9.10 6.27
C TYR A 168 -7.42 9.51 6.20
N LYS A 169 -7.80 10.59 6.91
CA LYS A 169 -9.06 11.30 6.62
C LYS A 169 -8.99 11.87 5.21
N TYR A 170 -10.05 11.67 4.43
CA TYR A 170 -10.05 11.99 3.00
C TYR A 170 -9.77 13.48 2.73
N GLY A 171 -10.40 14.39 3.47
CA GLY A 171 -10.16 15.83 3.29
C GLY A 171 -8.70 16.24 3.49
N LYS A 172 -8.03 15.66 4.49
CA LYS A 172 -6.60 15.90 4.73
C LYS A 172 -5.73 15.28 3.63
N LEU A 173 -6.07 14.07 3.18
CA LEU A 173 -5.34 13.39 2.11
C LEU A 173 -5.46 14.14 0.78
N LEU A 174 -6.66 14.59 0.42
CA LEU A 174 -6.91 15.37 -0.79
C LEU A 174 -6.13 16.68 -0.76
N TRP A 175 -6.25 17.46 0.34
CA TRP A 175 -5.48 18.68 0.54
C TRP A 175 -3.97 18.45 0.38
N ALA A 176 -3.44 17.37 0.96
CA ALA A 176 -2.01 17.07 0.89
C ALA A 176 -1.56 16.82 -0.56
N TYR A 177 -2.31 16.04 -1.34
CA TYR A 177 -1.99 15.81 -2.75
C TYR A 177 -2.13 17.05 -3.61
N GLU A 178 -3.15 17.89 -3.38
CA GLU A 178 -3.31 19.16 -4.09
C GLU A 178 -2.14 20.11 -3.80
N LYS A 179 -1.79 20.28 -2.53
CA LYS A 179 -0.67 21.14 -2.10
C LYS A 179 0.68 20.60 -2.58
N ALA A 180 0.95 19.32 -2.37
CA ALA A 180 2.22 18.69 -2.74
C ALA A 180 2.54 18.83 -4.23
N PHE A 181 1.55 18.63 -5.09
CA PHE A 181 1.73 18.75 -6.55
C PHE A 181 1.73 20.21 -7.03
N ALA A 182 1.07 21.14 -6.33
CA ALA A 182 1.15 22.56 -6.64
C ALA A 182 2.50 23.20 -6.26
N ASP A 183 3.03 22.78 -5.09
CA ASP A 183 4.26 23.34 -4.52
C ASP A 183 5.50 22.48 -4.80
N GLU A 184 5.36 21.36 -5.51
CA GLU A 184 6.41 20.38 -5.82
C GLU A 184 7.10 19.79 -4.56
N ILE A 185 6.34 19.57 -3.47
CA ILE A 185 6.85 19.06 -2.18
C ILE A 185 6.60 17.56 -2.07
N GLY A 186 7.65 16.76 -1.80
CA GLY A 186 7.54 15.34 -1.48
C GLY A 186 6.94 14.47 -2.60
N ILE A 187 7.11 14.86 -3.88
CA ILE A 187 6.56 14.14 -5.04
C ILE A 187 7.62 13.46 -5.90
N TYR A 188 8.90 13.64 -5.59
CA TYR A 188 10.01 13.10 -6.36
C TYR A 188 10.78 11.98 -5.64
N GLY A 189 11.55 11.22 -6.39
CA GLY A 189 12.46 10.21 -5.86
C GLY A 189 11.76 9.05 -5.18
N SER A 190 12.13 8.77 -3.94
CA SER A 190 11.55 7.70 -3.11
C SER A 190 10.36 8.16 -2.24
N SER A 191 9.74 9.27 -2.59
CA SER A 191 8.59 9.79 -1.84
C SER A 191 7.35 8.94 -2.02
N TYR A 192 6.62 8.79 -0.91
CA TYR A 192 5.33 8.11 -0.81
C TYR A 192 4.39 9.00 0.00
N THR A 193 3.12 8.66 0.12
CA THR A 193 2.15 9.46 0.87
C THR A 193 2.61 9.83 2.27
N ASN A 194 3.19 8.90 3.02
CA ASN A 194 3.65 9.13 4.38
C ASN A 194 4.83 10.12 4.44
N THR A 195 5.83 9.99 3.57
CA THR A 195 6.97 10.94 3.53
C THR A 195 6.53 12.32 3.04
N MET A 196 5.66 12.37 2.02
CA MET A 196 5.04 13.61 1.54
C MET A 196 4.28 14.34 2.66
N MET A 197 3.51 13.61 3.48
CA MET A 197 2.82 14.21 4.63
C MET A 197 3.80 14.86 5.61
N VAL A 198 4.92 14.19 5.92
CA VAL A 198 5.97 14.75 6.79
C VAL A 198 6.61 15.97 6.16
N ASP A 199 6.92 15.94 4.86
CA ASP A 199 7.49 17.07 4.13
C ASP A 199 6.54 18.28 4.08
N LEU A 200 5.22 18.04 4.16
CA LEU A 200 4.19 19.07 4.30
C LEU A 200 4.00 19.57 5.75
N GLY A 201 4.77 19.03 6.72
CA GLY A 201 4.71 19.42 8.13
C GLY A 201 3.69 18.66 8.97
N GLU A 202 3.09 17.58 8.44
CA GLU A 202 2.10 16.79 9.17
C GLU A 202 2.77 15.78 10.12
N THR A 203 2.12 15.55 11.26
CA THR A 203 2.50 14.47 12.19
C THR A 203 1.81 13.18 11.83
N LEU A 204 2.57 12.08 11.74
CA LEU A 204 2.03 10.74 11.49
C LEU A 204 1.93 9.92 12.78
N HIS A 205 0.87 9.13 12.89
CA HIS A 205 0.61 8.26 14.03
C HIS A 205 0.89 6.80 13.66
N PHE A 206 1.61 6.08 14.52
CA PHE A 206 2.00 4.72 14.25
C PHE A 206 0.89 3.72 14.62
N ALA A 207 0.54 2.87 13.65
CA ALA A 207 -0.27 1.68 13.85
C ALA A 207 0.62 0.42 13.88
N ILE A 208 0.07 -0.68 14.37
CA ILE A 208 0.80 -1.96 14.38
C ILE A 208 1.09 -2.42 12.94
N GLY A 209 2.25 -3.02 12.74
CA GLY A 209 2.63 -3.69 11.51
C GLY A 209 2.81 -5.19 11.73
N SER A 210 3.12 -5.91 10.66
CA SER A 210 3.39 -7.34 10.68
C SER A 210 4.57 -7.66 9.77
N ASP A 211 5.52 -8.48 10.23
CA ASP A 211 6.64 -8.96 9.42
C ASP A 211 6.17 -9.86 8.26
N LYS A 212 4.99 -10.47 8.40
CA LYS A 212 4.37 -11.26 7.32
C LYS A 212 3.87 -10.41 6.17
N ASN A 213 3.60 -9.12 6.38
CA ASN A 213 3.10 -8.19 5.37
C ASN A 213 4.21 -7.74 4.41
N ILE A 214 4.88 -8.72 3.78
CA ILE A 214 5.98 -8.52 2.85
C ILE A 214 5.51 -7.91 1.53
N LYS A 215 6.35 -7.08 0.91
CA LYS A 215 6.14 -6.53 -0.43
C LYS A 215 6.81 -7.43 -1.47
N ILE A 216 6.03 -8.04 -2.35
CA ILE A 216 6.55 -8.94 -3.39
C ILE A 216 7.21 -8.11 -4.50
N THR A 217 8.54 -8.12 -4.53
CA THR A 217 9.34 -7.33 -5.49
C THR A 217 10.40 -8.13 -6.22
N THR A 218 10.80 -9.27 -5.66
CA THR A 218 11.81 -10.18 -6.18
C THR A 218 11.25 -11.60 -6.29
N GLN A 219 12.00 -12.51 -6.92
CA GLN A 219 11.65 -13.93 -6.94
C GLN A 219 11.70 -14.54 -5.54
N ASP A 220 12.66 -14.15 -4.72
CA ASP A 220 12.79 -14.64 -3.33
C ASP A 220 11.57 -14.25 -2.49
N ASP A 221 11.05 -13.01 -2.65
CA ASP A 221 9.80 -12.59 -1.99
C ASP A 221 8.62 -13.47 -2.41
N LEU A 222 8.55 -13.84 -3.70
CA LEU A 222 7.49 -14.70 -4.23
C LEU A 222 7.57 -16.11 -3.66
N ASP A 223 8.77 -16.66 -3.52
CA ASP A 223 8.99 -17.99 -2.95
C ASP A 223 8.70 -18.00 -1.45
N MET A 224 9.06 -16.94 -0.73
CA MET A 224 8.66 -16.74 0.67
C MET A 224 7.13 -16.67 0.81
N PHE A 225 6.46 -15.92 -0.07
CA PHE A 225 4.98 -15.85 -0.09
C PHE A 225 4.35 -17.23 -0.28
N LYS A 226 4.84 -18.03 -1.24
CA LYS A 226 4.34 -19.40 -1.48
C LYS A 226 4.51 -20.30 -0.24
N ALA A 227 5.67 -20.18 0.44
CA ALA A 227 5.92 -20.94 1.67
C ALA A 227 4.95 -20.54 2.79
N LEU A 228 4.71 -19.25 3.00
CA LEU A 228 3.76 -18.75 4.00
C LEU A 228 2.32 -19.19 3.70
N LEU A 229 1.91 -19.19 2.41
CA LEU A 229 0.60 -19.72 2.01
C LEU A 229 0.43 -21.20 2.32
N LYS A 230 1.49 -22.00 2.13
CA LYS A 230 1.46 -23.44 2.45
C LYS A 230 1.28 -23.65 3.96
N MET A 231 2.04 -22.95 4.77
CA MET A 231 1.92 -23.02 6.25
C MET A 231 0.50 -22.64 6.73
N LYS A 232 -0.11 -21.60 6.12
CA LYS A 232 -1.48 -21.18 6.49
C LYS A 232 -2.52 -22.27 6.18
N LYS A 233 -2.35 -23.03 5.08
CA LYS A 233 -3.25 -24.15 4.73
C LYS A 233 -3.10 -25.36 5.65
N GLU A 234 -1.91 -25.58 6.19
CA GLU A 234 -1.63 -26.71 7.11
C GLU A 234 -2.08 -26.43 8.54
N SER A 235 -2.39 -25.15 8.87
CA SER A 235 -2.81 -24.70 10.20
C SER A 235 -4.33 -24.54 10.37
N CYS A 236 -5.11 -24.74 9.31
CA CYS A 236 -6.58 -24.73 9.27
C CYS A 236 -7.14 -26.14 9.11
#